data_10f6041dd2001a04207eb68db5cca205
#
_entry.id   10f6041dd2001a04207eb68db5cca205
#
_cell.length_a   1.000
_cell.length_b   1.000
_cell.length_c   1.000
_cell.angle_alpha   90.00
_cell.angle_beta   90.00
_cell.angle_gamma   90.00
#
_symmetry.space_group_name_H-M   'P 1'
#
loop_
_entity.id
_entity.type
_entity.pdbx_description
1 polymer ?
#
loop_
_entity_poly.entity_id
_entity_poly.type
_entity_poly.pdbx_seq_one_letter_code
_entity_poly.pdbx_strand_id
1 'polypeptide(L)'
;MLLSMTGFGKSVVTIPNKKITVEIKSLNSKQLDISARVPAIFREKELELRNLIASVVERGKVDFQIYSESIGAETTVSLNIPLMAAYKAQVEEMARQLGIPWPDDWYGVLLRFPETVKSELPAALTDEESEALFNATREAIDGLMQFRAKEGKKLEEFFTKKISNIRELLSSVDPYEKERVVKIRARIEENLAKIDSVTFDKNRLEQEMIFYIEKLDINEEKQRLAQHLNYFMETMEHGNGCLLYTS
;
A
#
# COMPACT_ATOMS: atom_id res chain seq x y z
N MET A 1 12.25 -8.79 -11.09
CA MET A 1 11.85 -7.37 -11.08
C MET A 1 11.22 -7.05 -9.74
N LEU A 2 11.76 -6.10 -9.01
CA LEU A 2 11.27 -5.69 -7.69
C LEU A 2 9.99 -4.86 -7.86
N LEU A 3 8.94 -5.18 -7.08
CA LEU A 3 7.71 -4.41 -7.03
C LEU A 3 7.55 -3.76 -5.66
N SER A 4 7.16 -2.50 -5.61
CA SER A 4 6.76 -1.86 -4.34
C SER A 4 5.48 -2.50 -3.81
N MET A 5 5.33 -2.54 -2.49
CA MET A 5 4.09 -3.00 -1.85
C MET A 5 3.02 -1.92 -1.82
N THR A 6 3.41 -0.66 -1.94
CA THR A 6 2.51 0.48 -2.00
C THR A 6 2.29 0.90 -3.44
N GLY A 7 1.09 1.37 -3.73
CA GLY A 7 0.77 1.84 -5.08
C GLY A 7 -0.61 2.46 -5.16
N PHE A 8 -0.84 3.13 -6.27
CA PHE A 8 -2.09 3.79 -6.59
C PHE A 8 -2.40 3.63 -8.08
N GLY A 9 -3.65 3.32 -8.39
CA GLY A 9 -4.16 3.29 -9.72
C GLY A 9 -5.53 3.96 -9.79
N LYS A 10 -5.79 4.69 -10.85
CA LYS A 10 -7.04 5.38 -11.09
C LYS A 10 -7.41 5.30 -12.55
N SER A 11 -8.67 5.02 -12.82
CA SER A 11 -9.26 5.13 -14.15
C SER A 11 -10.57 5.89 -14.08
N VAL A 12 -10.88 6.59 -15.15
CA VAL A 12 -12.12 7.36 -15.30
C VAL A 12 -12.71 7.03 -16.66
N VAL A 13 -13.90 6.44 -16.66
CA VAL A 13 -14.65 6.18 -17.89
C VAL A 13 -15.94 7.00 -17.89
N THR A 14 -16.23 7.59 -19.02
CA THR A 14 -17.47 8.36 -19.23
C THR A 14 -18.33 7.58 -20.21
N ILE A 15 -19.53 7.22 -19.77
CA ILE A 15 -20.61 6.65 -20.57
C ILE A 15 -21.71 7.70 -20.75
N PRO A 16 -22.68 7.54 -21.66
CA PRO A 16 -23.59 8.62 -22.05
C PRO A 16 -24.23 9.39 -20.89
N ASN A 17 -24.61 8.69 -19.80
CA ASN A 17 -25.35 9.29 -18.70
C ASN A 17 -24.60 9.25 -17.37
N LYS A 18 -23.39 8.65 -17.32
CA LYS A 18 -22.65 8.45 -16.08
C LYS A 18 -21.15 8.60 -16.29
N LYS A 19 -20.47 9.09 -15.29
CA LYS A 19 -19.02 9.07 -15.17
C LYS A 19 -18.66 8.13 -14.03
N ILE A 20 -17.90 7.08 -14.35
CA ILE A 20 -17.43 6.09 -13.39
C ILE A 20 -15.96 6.36 -13.13
N THR A 21 -15.61 6.54 -11.88
CA THR A 21 -14.22 6.68 -11.42
C THR A 21 -13.88 5.48 -10.54
N VAL A 22 -12.83 4.77 -10.91
CA VAL A 22 -12.29 3.63 -10.15
C VAL A 22 -10.96 4.02 -9.56
N GLU A 23 -10.81 3.85 -8.26
CA GLU A 23 -9.56 4.08 -7.54
C GLU A 23 -9.15 2.82 -6.78
N ILE A 24 -7.88 2.44 -6.92
CA ILE A 24 -7.28 1.31 -6.22
C ILE A 24 -6.03 1.79 -5.51
N LYS A 25 -5.97 1.61 -4.20
CA LYS A 25 -4.81 1.93 -3.35
C LYS A 25 -4.32 0.65 -2.71
N SER A 26 -3.02 0.44 -2.71
CA SER A 26 -2.39 -0.71 -2.05
C SER A 26 -1.41 -0.22 -0.99
N LEU A 27 -1.50 -0.80 0.20
CA LEU A 27 -0.60 -0.60 1.32
C LEU A 27 0.08 -1.92 1.70
N ASN A 28 1.19 -1.82 2.42
CA ASN A 28 1.92 -2.99 2.88
C ASN A 28 1.07 -3.83 3.85
N SER A 29 0.93 -5.13 3.57
CA SER A 29 0.34 -6.13 4.46
C SER A 29 0.91 -7.51 4.15
N LYS A 30 0.93 -8.39 5.16
CA LYS A 30 1.37 -9.80 5.02
C LYS A 30 0.39 -10.63 4.19
N GLN A 31 -0.89 -10.34 4.31
CA GLN A 31 -1.98 -11.03 3.61
C GLN A 31 -2.69 -10.07 2.68
N LEU A 32 -3.39 -10.62 1.68
CA LEU A 32 -4.28 -9.84 0.83
C LEU A 32 -5.57 -9.54 1.61
N ASP A 33 -5.84 -8.26 1.82
CA ASP A 33 -7.08 -7.76 2.41
C ASP A 33 -7.67 -6.69 1.48
N ILE A 34 -8.85 -6.94 0.93
CA ILE A 34 -9.50 -6.04 -0.02
C ILE A 34 -10.71 -5.41 0.66
N SER A 35 -10.61 -4.11 0.95
CA SER A 35 -11.74 -3.28 1.36
C SER A 35 -12.35 -2.63 0.12
N ALA A 36 -13.62 -2.92 -0.17
CA ALA A 36 -14.30 -2.36 -1.33
C ALA A 36 -15.41 -1.40 -0.90
N ARG A 37 -15.46 -0.23 -1.53
CA ARG A 37 -16.56 0.72 -1.44
C ARG A 37 -17.20 0.85 -2.81
N VAL A 38 -18.32 0.15 -2.97
CA VAL A 38 -19.01 0.03 -4.25
C VAL A 38 -20.41 0.64 -4.11
N PRO A 39 -20.81 1.58 -4.97
CA PRO A 39 -22.17 2.09 -5.04
C PRO A 39 -23.20 0.97 -5.22
N ALA A 40 -24.41 1.17 -4.70
CA ALA A 40 -25.47 0.16 -4.70
C ALA A 40 -25.75 -0.42 -6.10
N ILE A 41 -25.68 0.41 -7.15
CA ILE A 41 -25.89 0.02 -8.55
C ILE A 41 -24.88 -1.03 -9.06
N PHE A 42 -23.66 -1.06 -8.52
CA PHE A 42 -22.60 -1.99 -8.95
C PHE A 42 -22.37 -3.13 -7.96
N ARG A 43 -23.19 -3.24 -6.91
CA ARG A 43 -22.98 -4.21 -5.82
C ARG A 43 -23.04 -5.66 -6.30
N GLU A 44 -23.85 -5.96 -7.32
CA GLU A 44 -23.94 -7.29 -7.90
C GLU A 44 -22.60 -7.75 -8.53
N LYS A 45 -21.80 -6.80 -9.01
CA LYS A 45 -20.50 -7.08 -9.64
C LYS A 45 -19.31 -7.01 -8.66
N GLU A 46 -19.56 -6.66 -7.39
CA GLU A 46 -18.49 -6.47 -6.39
C GLU A 46 -17.60 -7.71 -6.26
N LEU A 47 -18.18 -8.90 -6.20
CA LEU A 47 -17.42 -10.14 -6.03
C LEU A 47 -16.50 -10.43 -7.23
N GLU A 48 -17.01 -10.23 -8.45
CA GLU A 48 -16.25 -10.41 -9.68
C GLU A 48 -15.07 -9.41 -9.73
N LEU A 49 -15.30 -8.15 -9.36
CA LEU A 49 -14.28 -7.11 -9.32
C LEU A 49 -13.20 -7.38 -8.25
N ARG A 50 -13.60 -7.89 -7.08
CA ARG A 50 -12.66 -8.33 -6.03
C ARG A 50 -11.77 -9.47 -6.53
N ASN A 51 -12.35 -10.44 -7.20
CA ASN A 51 -11.62 -11.57 -7.78
C ASN A 51 -10.63 -11.10 -8.86
N LEU A 52 -11.03 -10.13 -9.69
CA LEU A 52 -10.17 -9.54 -10.70
C LEU A 52 -8.95 -8.85 -10.05
N ILE A 53 -9.15 -8.09 -8.99
CA ILE A 53 -8.06 -7.45 -8.24
C ILE A 53 -7.17 -8.51 -7.57
N ALA A 54 -7.78 -9.52 -6.93
CA ALA A 54 -7.06 -10.58 -6.24
C ALA A 54 -6.20 -11.44 -7.17
N SER A 55 -6.60 -11.61 -8.45
CA SER A 55 -5.81 -12.35 -9.42
C SER A 55 -4.49 -11.68 -9.80
N VAL A 56 -4.36 -10.36 -9.58
CA VAL A 56 -3.17 -9.58 -9.95
C VAL A 56 -2.38 -9.13 -8.71
N VAL A 57 -3.09 -8.81 -7.62
CA VAL A 57 -2.46 -8.34 -6.38
C VAL A 57 -2.33 -9.51 -5.41
N GLU A 58 -1.14 -10.11 -5.36
CA GLU A 58 -0.85 -11.29 -4.54
C GLU A 58 -1.00 -11.05 -3.04
N ARG A 59 -0.63 -9.84 -2.56
CA ARG A 59 -0.69 -9.45 -1.16
C ARG A 59 -0.75 -7.93 -0.99
N GLY A 60 -1.20 -7.49 0.18
CA GLY A 60 -1.31 -6.08 0.53
C GLY A 60 -2.70 -5.75 1.06
N LYS A 61 -2.84 -4.65 1.77
CA LYS A 61 -4.13 -4.08 2.09
C LYS A 61 -4.56 -3.18 0.95
N VAL A 62 -5.60 -3.61 0.21
CA VAL A 62 -6.13 -2.93 -0.97
C VAL A 62 -7.41 -2.20 -0.61
N ASP A 63 -7.44 -0.90 -0.84
CA ASP A 63 -8.65 -0.08 -0.76
C ASP A 63 -9.15 0.19 -2.18
N PHE A 64 -10.28 -0.38 -2.52
CA PHE A 64 -10.93 -0.32 -3.82
C PHE A 64 -12.19 0.51 -3.72
N GLN A 65 -12.25 1.60 -4.49
CA GLN A 65 -13.37 2.55 -4.43
C GLN A 65 -13.88 2.85 -5.83
N ILE A 66 -15.19 2.81 -5.97
CA ILE A 66 -15.90 3.21 -7.18
C ILE A 66 -16.76 4.42 -6.85
N TYR A 67 -16.64 5.43 -7.68
CA TYR A 67 -17.51 6.60 -7.64
C TYR A 67 -18.30 6.65 -8.94
N SER A 68 -19.60 6.95 -8.84
CA SER A 68 -20.47 7.14 -9.99
C SER A 68 -21.14 8.51 -9.87
N GLU A 69 -20.92 9.32 -10.90
CA GLU A 69 -21.56 10.64 -11.03
C GLU A 69 -22.51 10.59 -12.22
N SER A 70 -23.77 11.03 -12.04
CA SER A 70 -24.71 11.15 -13.15
C SER A 70 -24.36 12.39 -13.98
N ILE A 71 -24.25 12.22 -15.30
CA ILE A 71 -24.01 13.29 -16.26
C ILE A 71 -25.30 13.47 -17.05
N GLY A 72 -26.14 14.43 -16.67
CA GLY A 72 -27.35 14.72 -17.40
C GLY A 72 -28.53 15.13 -16.54
N ALA A 73 -29.69 15.31 -17.14
CA ALA A 73 -30.93 15.76 -16.49
C ALA A 73 -31.72 14.60 -15.84
N GLU A 74 -31.17 13.38 -15.82
CA GLU A 74 -31.82 12.24 -15.18
C GLU A 74 -31.78 12.45 -13.64
N THR A 75 -32.96 12.74 -13.08
CA THR A 75 -33.12 12.81 -11.63
C THR A 75 -33.24 11.39 -11.07
N THR A 76 -32.42 11.07 -10.08
CA THR A 76 -32.53 9.81 -9.31
C THR A 76 -33.72 9.79 -8.37
N VAL A 77 -34.55 10.81 -8.47
CA VAL A 77 -35.66 11.09 -7.54
C VAL A 77 -36.91 11.38 -8.36
N SER A 78 -38.00 10.65 -8.10
CA SER A 78 -39.30 10.92 -8.65
C SER A 78 -40.30 11.31 -7.58
N LEU A 79 -41.30 12.13 -7.94
CA LEU A 79 -42.36 12.51 -7.06
C LEU A 79 -43.44 11.43 -7.05
N ASN A 80 -43.88 11.00 -5.86
CA ASN A 80 -44.99 10.06 -5.69
C ASN A 80 -46.33 10.77 -5.79
N ILE A 81 -46.72 11.14 -7.02
CA ILE A 81 -47.95 11.90 -7.26
C ILE A 81 -49.21 11.26 -6.67
N PRO A 82 -49.44 9.91 -6.76
CA PRO A 82 -50.58 9.28 -6.12
C PRO A 82 -50.61 9.48 -4.62
N LEU A 83 -49.45 9.35 -3.94
CA LEU A 83 -49.37 9.55 -2.48
C LEU A 83 -49.58 11.03 -2.11
N MET A 84 -49.01 11.95 -2.89
CA MET A 84 -49.25 13.40 -2.68
C MET A 84 -50.69 13.77 -2.84
N ALA A 85 -51.42 13.16 -3.78
CA ALA A 85 -52.86 13.37 -3.94
C ALA A 85 -53.65 12.86 -2.71
N ALA A 86 -53.28 11.72 -2.16
CA ALA A 86 -53.88 11.20 -0.92
C ALA A 86 -53.63 12.10 0.29
N TYR A 87 -52.39 12.60 0.46
CA TYR A 87 -52.06 13.56 1.52
C TYR A 87 -52.82 14.88 1.34
N LYS A 88 -52.92 15.39 0.12
CA LYS A 88 -53.72 16.57 -0.17
C LYS A 88 -55.18 16.43 0.32
N ALA A 89 -55.85 15.34 -0.04
CA ALA A 89 -57.20 15.05 0.38
C ALA A 89 -57.35 14.99 1.90
N GLN A 90 -56.37 14.41 2.61
CA GLN A 90 -56.36 14.36 4.09
C GLN A 90 -56.21 15.76 4.70
N VAL A 91 -55.32 16.60 4.16
CA VAL A 91 -55.14 17.98 4.64
C VAL A 91 -56.39 18.82 4.40
N GLU A 92 -57.05 18.69 3.25
CA GLU A 92 -58.33 19.37 2.94
C GLU A 92 -59.45 18.93 3.91
N GLU A 93 -59.55 17.64 4.23
CA GLU A 93 -60.52 17.12 5.19
C GLU A 93 -60.23 17.62 6.63
N MET A 94 -58.96 17.59 7.03
CA MET A 94 -58.52 18.15 8.32
C MET A 94 -58.86 19.64 8.44
N ALA A 95 -58.62 20.42 7.42
CA ALA A 95 -58.94 21.86 7.40
C ALA A 95 -60.46 22.10 7.56
N ARG A 96 -61.27 21.26 6.91
CA ARG A 96 -62.73 21.31 7.03
C ARG A 96 -63.21 20.97 8.44
N GLN A 97 -62.65 19.91 9.05
CA GLN A 97 -63.03 19.48 10.39
C GLN A 97 -62.61 20.47 11.49
N LEU A 98 -61.46 21.11 11.32
CA LEU A 98 -60.89 22.06 12.29
C LEU A 98 -61.32 23.50 12.05
N GLY A 99 -62.00 23.79 10.93
CA GLY A 99 -62.42 25.14 10.57
C GLY A 99 -61.27 26.11 10.30
N ILE A 100 -60.16 25.59 9.83
CA ILE A 100 -58.98 26.40 9.49
C ILE A 100 -58.84 26.58 7.97
N PRO A 101 -58.20 27.65 7.47
CA PRO A 101 -58.01 27.84 6.05
C PRO A 101 -57.02 26.81 5.48
N TRP A 102 -57.15 26.54 4.17
CA TRP A 102 -56.20 25.72 3.44
C TRP A 102 -54.84 26.38 3.39
N PRO A 103 -53.74 25.58 3.26
CA PRO A 103 -52.39 26.15 3.14
C PRO A 103 -52.27 26.94 1.84
N ASP A 104 -51.61 28.09 1.89
CA ASP A 104 -51.27 28.90 0.70
C ASP A 104 -50.17 28.24 -0.14
N ASP A 105 -49.23 27.57 0.54
CA ASP A 105 -48.11 26.83 -0.11
C ASP A 105 -48.32 25.30 -0.05
N TRP A 106 -49.10 24.80 -0.98
CA TRP A 106 -49.30 23.35 -1.13
C TRP A 106 -48.03 22.57 -1.46
N TYR A 107 -47.12 23.15 -2.24
CA TYR A 107 -45.89 22.47 -2.62
C TYR A 107 -44.98 22.24 -1.42
N GLY A 108 -44.80 23.27 -0.60
CA GLY A 108 -44.00 23.18 0.61
C GLY A 108 -44.60 22.21 1.64
N VAL A 109 -45.92 22.14 1.75
CA VAL A 109 -46.61 21.20 2.64
C VAL A 109 -46.49 19.76 2.16
N LEU A 110 -46.78 19.47 0.89
CA LEU A 110 -46.81 18.12 0.34
C LEU A 110 -45.39 17.51 0.28
N LEU A 111 -44.36 18.30 -0.06
CA LEU A 111 -42.99 17.82 -0.12
C LEU A 111 -42.35 17.48 1.24
N ARG A 112 -42.97 17.92 2.35
CA ARG A 112 -42.53 17.57 3.72
C ARG A 112 -43.09 16.27 4.25
N PHE A 113 -44.12 15.72 3.60
CA PHE A 113 -44.67 14.43 4.02
C PHE A 113 -43.72 13.29 3.68
N PRO A 114 -43.70 12.22 4.50
CA PRO A 114 -42.86 11.07 4.24
C PRO A 114 -43.23 10.40 2.91
N GLU A 115 -42.23 9.84 2.24
CA GLU A 115 -42.36 9.03 1.01
C GLU A 115 -42.96 9.76 -0.20
N THR A 116 -43.18 11.08 -0.12
CA THR A 116 -43.64 11.89 -1.27
C THR A 116 -42.56 12.02 -2.34
N VAL A 117 -41.31 11.88 -1.94
CA VAL A 117 -40.14 11.85 -2.79
C VAL A 117 -39.61 10.43 -2.78
N LYS A 118 -39.69 9.73 -3.94
CA LYS A 118 -39.15 8.39 -4.10
C LYS A 118 -37.77 8.48 -4.71
N SER A 119 -36.78 7.89 -4.05
CA SER A 119 -35.54 7.55 -4.71
C SER A 119 -35.82 6.34 -5.60
N GLU A 120 -35.76 6.50 -6.89
CA GLU A 120 -35.83 5.35 -7.78
C GLU A 120 -34.57 4.51 -7.53
N LEU A 121 -34.79 3.23 -7.27
CA LEU A 121 -33.67 2.27 -7.30
C LEU A 121 -33.02 2.42 -8.68
N PRO A 122 -31.71 2.60 -8.74
CA PRO A 122 -31.02 2.68 -10.03
C PRO A 122 -31.49 1.51 -10.91
N ALA A 123 -31.81 1.81 -12.14
CA ALA A 123 -32.11 0.77 -13.13
C ALA A 123 -31.03 -0.31 -13.10
N ALA A 124 -31.39 -1.56 -13.35
CA ALA A 124 -30.42 -2.65 -13.39
C ALA A 124 -29.26 -2.27 -14.30
N LEU A 125 -28.05 -2.65 -13.88
CA LEU A 125 -26.82 -2.36 -14.61
C LEU A 125 -26.93 -2.89 -16.04
N THR A 126 -26.71 -2.05 -17.04
CA THR A 126 -26.69 -2.49 -18.43
C THR A 126 -25.39 -3.24 -18.72
N ASP A 127 -25.41 -4.10 -19.75
CA ASP A 127 -24.19 -4.83 -20.17
C ASP A 127 -23.07 -3.88 -20.57
N GLU A 128 -23.39 -2.75 -21.23
CA GLU A 128 -22.42 -1.71 -21.60
C GLU A 128 -21.80 -1.04 -20.36
N GLU A 129 -22.61 -0.72 -19.36
CA GLU A 129 -22.14 -0.15 -18.10
C GLU A 129 -21.25 -1.15 -17.33
N SER A 130 -21.62 -2.42 -17.35
CA SER A 130 -20.84 -3.50 -16.74
C SER A 130 -19.47 -3.62 -17.42
N GLU A 131 -19.45 -3.68 -18.76
CA GLU A 131 -18.20 -3.76 -19.52
C GLU A 131 -17.30 -2.55 -19.30
N ALA A 132 -17.86 -1.34 -19.32
CA ALA A 132 -17.14 -0.12 -19.03
C ALA A 132 -16.53 -0.13 -17.63
N LEU A 133 -17.26 -0.63 -16.61
CA LEU A 133 -16.78 -0.77 -15.24
C LEU A 133 -15.60 -1.75 -15.13
N PHE A 134 -15.71 -2.92 -15.79
CA PHE A 134 -14.62 -3.91 -15.82
C PHE A 134 -13.37 -3.37 -16.52
N ASN A 135 -13.55 -2.65 -17.64
CA ASN A 135 -12.44 -2.04 -18.36
C ASN A 135 -11.76 -0.95 -17.52
N ALA A 136 -12.54 -0.07 -16.88
CA ALA A 136 -11.99 0.94 -15.96
C ALA A 136 -11.26 0.29 -14.77
N THR A 137 -11.75 -0.83 -14.27
CA THR A 137 -11.08 -1.57 -13.18
C THR A 137 -9.76 -2.17 -13.66
N ARG A 138 -9.69 -2.75 -14.86
CA ARG A 138 -8.44 -3.26 -15.45
C ARG A 138 -7.43 -2.14 -15.65
N GLU A 139 -7.84 -1.00 -16.19
CA GLU A 139 -6.96 0.17 -16.35
C GLU A 139 -6.44 0.69 -15.00
N ALA A 140 -7.28 0.72 -13.96
CA ALA A 140 -6.85 1.11 -12.63
C ALA A 140 -5.84 0.09 -12.03
N ILE A 141 -6.02 -1.21 -12.26
CA ILE A 141 -5.07 -2.26 -11.88
C ILE A 141 -3.74 -2.06 -12.62
N ASP A 142 -3.77 -1.82 -13.92
CA ASP A 142 -2.57 -1.57 -14.73
C ASP A 142 -1.82 -0.34 -14.24
N GLY A 143 -2.54 0.74 -13.93
CA GLY A 143 -1.97 1.94 -13.32
C GLY A 143 -1.29 1.66 -11.97
N LEU A 144 -1.93 0.86 -11.11
CA LEU A 144 -1.37 0.41 -9.84
C LEU A 144 -0.07 -0.39 -10.07
N MET A 145 -0.07 -1.33 -11.01
CA MET A 145 1.09 -2.17 -11.28
C MET A 145 2.25 -1.39 -11.88
N GLN A 146 1.98 -0.44 -12.78
CA GLN A 146 2.99 0.47 -13.31
C GLN A 146 3.61 1.35 -12.21
N PHE A 147 2.79 1.86 -11.29
CA PHE A 147 3.28 2.62 -10.15
C PHE A 147 4.21 1.77 -9.27
N ARG A 148 3.77 0.55 -8.90
CA ARG A 148 4.55 -0.42 -8.10
C ARG A 148 5.87 -0.79 -8.78
N ALA A 149 5.85 -0.98 -10.10
CA ALA A 149 7.05 -1.28 -10.89
C ALA A 149 8.03 -0.10 -10.91
N LYS A 150 7.54 1.11 -11.13
CA LYS A 150 8.36 2.33 -11.15
C LYS A 150 9.02 2.58 -9.79
N GLU A 151 8.29 2.38 -8.71
CA GLU A 151 8.81 2.55 -7.36
C GLU A 151 9.76 1.42 -6.98
N GLY A 152 9.44 0.18 -7.36
CA GLY A 152 10.32 -0.98 -7.20
C GLY A 152 11.67 -0.80 -7.87
N LYS A 153 11.72 -0.24 -9.07
CA LYS A 153 12.98 0.06 -9.77
C LYS A 153 13.86 1.05 -8.99
N LYS A 154 13.26 2.10 -8.41
CA LYS A 154 14.02 3.04 -7.57
C LYS A 154 14.58 2.38 -6.31
N LEU A 155 13.81 1.48 -5.71
CA LEU A 155 14.27 0.70 -4.56
C LEU A 155 15.41 -0.25 -4.94
N GLU A 156 15.34 -0.89 -6.10
CA GLU A 156 16.38 -1.75 -6.64
C GLU A 156 17.71 -0.98 -6.82
N GLU A 157 17.66 0.19 -7.45
CA GLU A 157 18.79 1.08 -7.62
C GLU A 157 19.38 1.52 -6.27
N PHE A 158 18.52 1.87 -5.32
CA PHE A 158 18.92 2.27 -3.97
C PHE A 158 19.63 1.13 -3.23
N PHE A 159 19.04 -0.07 -3.22
CA PHE A 159 19.64 -1.22 -2.54
C PHE A 159 20.93 -1.67 -3.19
N THR A 160 20.99 -1.73 -4.52
CA THR A 160 22.22 -2.07 -5.25
C THR A 160 23.35 -1.13 -4.86
N LYS A 161 23.09 0.18 -4.83
CA LYS A 161 24.09 1.15 -4.41
C LYS A 161 24.55 0.95 -2.96
N LYS A 162 23.60 0.64 -2.04
CA LYS A 162 23.93 0.39 -0.64
C LYS A 162 24.76 -0.88 -0.45
N ILE A 163 24.41 -1.94 -1.14
CA ILE A 163 25.15 -3.21 -1.11
C ILE A 163 26.57 -3.03 -1.66
N SER A 164 26.72 -2.30 -2.79
CA SER A 164 28.04 -1.96 -3.33
C SER A 164 28.90 -1.20 -2.33
N ASN A 165 28.32 -0.19 -1.68
CA ASN A 165 29.02 0.60 -0.66
C ASN A 165 29.44 -0.26 0.55
N ILE A 166 28.61 -1.20 1.01
CA ILE A 166 28.97 -2.12 2.09
C ILE A 166 30.12 -3.05 1.65
N ARG A 167 30.11 -3.54 0.39
CA ARG A 167 31.22 -4.35 -0.15
C ARG A 167 32.54 -3.58 -0.20
N GLU A 168 32.51 -2.32 -0.62
CA GLU A 168 33.67 -1.45 -0.63
C GLU A 168 34.22 -1.23 0.79
N LEU A 169 33.33 -0.96 1.76
CA LEU A 169 33.70 -0.81 3.16
C LEU A 169 34.27 -2.13 3.72
N LEU A 170 33.70 -3.27 3.40
CA LEU A 170 34.19 -4.57 3.82
C LEU A 170 35.62 -4.82 3.29
N SER A 171 35.88 -4.52 2.02
CA SER A 171 37.23 -4.63 1.44
C SER A 171 38.25 -3.67 2.06
N SER A 172 37.78 -2.54 2.60
CA SER A 172 38.66 -1.56 3.25
C SER A 172 39.06 -1.94 4.68
N VAL A 173 38.50 -3.00 5.27
CA VAL A 173 38.79 -3.44 6.65
C VAL A 173 40.18 -4.08 6.77
N ASP A 174 40.65 -4.80 5.76
CA ASP A 174 41.91 -5.58 5.80
C ASP A 174 43.16 -4.76 6.20
N PRO A 175 43.37 -3.54 5.74
CA PRO A 175 44.47 -2.71 6.19
C PRO A 175 44.40 -2.37 7.68
N TYR A 176 43.21 -2.05 8.18
CA TYR A 176 42.99 -1.70 9.59
C TYR A 176 43.23 -2.89 10.51
N GLU A 177 42.86 -4.09 10.10
CA GLU A 177 43.07 -5.32 10.85
C GLU A 177 44.57 -5.56 11.07
N LYS A 178 45.38 -5.45 10.02
CA LYS A 178 46.86 -5.58 10.09
C LYS A 178 47.46 -4.49 10.99
N GLU A 179 47.08 -3.25 10.80
CA GLU A 179 47.53 -2.11 11.62
C GLU A 179 47.16 -2.27 13.10
N ARG A 180 46.01 -2.83 13.39
CA ARG A 180 45.52 -3.08 14.75
C ARG A 180 46.45 -4.02 15.50
N VAL A 181 46.87 -5.12 14.90
CA VAL A 181 47.81 -6.09 15.50
C VAL A 181 49.11 -5.38 15.86
N VAL A 182 49.65 -4.58 14.93
CA VAL A 182 50.90 -3.81 15.15
C VAL A 182 50.74 -2.81 16.30
N LYS A 183 49.65 -2.09 16.32
CA LYS A 183 49.35 -1.11 17.41
C LYS A 183 49.18 -1.76 18.80
N ILE A 184 48.54 -2.92 18.85
CA ILE A 184 48.40 -3.69 20.10
C ILE A 184 49.74 -4.16 20.59
N ARG A 185 50.60 -4.71 19.71
CA ARG A 185 51.94 -5.14 20.05
C ARG A 185 52.77 -3.98 20.62
N ALA A 186 52.82 -2.85 19.92
CA ALA A 186 53.56 -1.68 20.37
C ALA A 186 53.08 -1.15 21.73
N ARG A 187 51.74 -1.15 21.97
CA ARG A 187 51.16 -0.73 23.24
C ARG A 187 51.50 -1.68 24.38
N ILE A 188 51.53 -2.98 24.13
CA ILE A 188 51.94 -3.97 25.16
C ILE A 188 53.39 -3.81 25.48
N GLU A 189 54.29 -3.68 24.47
CA GLU A 189 55.73 -3.47 24.65
C GLU A 189 56.01 -2.15 25.44
N GLU A 190 55.36 -1.05 25.11
CA GLU A 190 55.46 0.23 25.82
C GLU A 190 55.02 0.09 27.29
N ASN A 191 53.91 -0.60 27.58
CA ASN A 191 53.43 -0.80 28.93
C ASN A 191 54.37 -1.69 29.77
N LEU A 192 54.94 -2.71 29.16
CA LEU A 192 55.96 -3.59 29.78
C LEU A 192 57.26 -2.82 30.10
N ALA A 193 57.67 -1.91 29.23
CA ALA A 193 58.85 -1.08 29.45
C ALA A 193 58.72 -0.10 30.64
N LYS A 194 57.50 0.20 31.10
CA LYS A 194 57.22 1.05 32.26
C LYS A 194 57.32 0.33 33.63
N ILE A 195 57.49 -1.02 33.58
CA ILE A 195 57.60 -1.83 34.81
C ILE A 195 59.06 -2.11 35.09
N ASP A 196 59.68 -1.36 35.97
CA ASP A 196 61.14 -1.31 36.27
C ASP A 196 61.72 -2.60 36.88
N SER A 197 60.96 -3.66 37.13
CA SER A 197 61.44 -4.85 37.85
C SER A 197 61.31 -6.19 37.17
N VAL A 198 60.91 -6.23 35.87
CA VAL A 198 60.61 -7.49 35.20
C VAL A 198 61.56 -7.70 34.00
N THR A 199 62.38 -8.74 34.08
CA THR A 199 63.07 -9.25 32.86
C THR A 199 62.00 -9.78 31.90
N PHE A 200 61.83 -9.07 30.83
CA PHE A 200 60.82 -9.31 29.83
C PHE A 200 61.11 -10.64 29.07
N ASP A 201 60.22 -11.64 29.19
CA ASP A 201 60.27 -12.87 28.42
C ASP A 201 59.53 -12.67 27.08
N LYS A 202 60.35 -12.63 26.01
CA LYS A 202 59.81 -12.46 24.66
C LYS A 202 58.88 -13.62 24.24
N ASN A 203 59.12 -14.86 24.69
CA ASN A 203 58.29 -16.01 24.34
C ASN A 203 56.91 -15.87 24.95
N ARG A 204 56.80 -15.34 26.15
CA ARG A 204 55.50 -15.09 26.79
C ARG A 204 54.75 -13.98 26.08
N LEU A 205 55.41 -12.94 25.62
CA LEU A 205 54.73 -11.90 24.82
C LEU A 205 54.17 -12.50 23.51
N GLU A 206 54.92 -13.33 22.82
CA GLU A 206 54.47 -13.94 21.58
C GLU A 206 53.26 -14.86 21.81
N GLN A 207 53.21 -15.61 22.92
CA GLN A 207 52.07 -16.42 23.31
C GLN A 207 50.82 -15.55 23.60
N GLU A 208 50.98 -14.47 24.36
CA GLU A 208 49.86 -13.54 24.60
C GLU A 208 49.42 -12.86 23.30
N MET A 209 50.34 -12.54 22.39
CA MET A 209 49.98 -11.97 21.09
C MET A 209 49.16 -12.94 20.23
N ILE A 210 49.47 -14.23 20.23
CA ILE A 210 48.67 -15.28 19.54
C ILE A 210 47.24 -15.23 20.08
N PHE A 211 47.06 -15.24 21.40
CA PHE A 211 45.75 -15.16 22.03
C PHE A 211 44.97 -13.89 21.63
N TYR A 212 45.64 -12.74 21.56
CA TYR A 212 45.01 -11.50 21.11
C TYR A 212 44.64 -11.54 19.63
N ILE A 213 45.47 -12.13 18.78
CA ILE A 213 45.21 -12.29 17.32
C ILE A 213 43.99 -13.16 17.12
N GLU A 214 43.90 -14.30 17.81
CA GLU A 214 42.73 -15.21 17.72
C GLU A 214 41.45 -14.53 18.22
N LYS A 215 41.51 -13.83 19.37
CA LYS A 215 40.37 -13.12 19.96
C LYS A 215 39.86 -11.96 19.08
N LEU A 216 40.72 -11.39 18.24
CA LEU A 216 40.44 -10.24 17.38
C LEU A 216 40.23 -10.66 15.93
N ASP A 217 40.26 -11.96 15.63
CA ASP A 217 39.95 -12.47 14.32
C ASP A 217 38.47 -12.20 13.99
N ILE A 218 38.27 -11.55 12.88
CA ILE A 218 36.93 -11.20 12.32
C ILE A 218 36.71 -11.84 10.96
N ASN A 219 37.49 -12.85 10.59
CA ASN A 219 37.39 -13.49 9.29
C ASN A 219 36.05 -14.18 9.09
N GLU A 220 35.50 -14.81 10.14
CA GLU A 220 34.18 -15.41 10.08
C GLU A 220 33.10 -14.36 9.80
N GLU A 221 33.12 -13.24 10.48
CA GLU A 221 32.16 -12.15 10.30
C GLU A 221 32.26 -11.53 8.90
N LYS A 222 33.51 -11.37 8.37
CA LYS A 222 33.73 -10.89 7.01
C LYS A 222 33.13 -11.84 5.97
N GLN A 223 33.37 -13.14 6.13
CA GLN A 223 32.82 -14.17 5.24
C GLN A 223 31.28 -14.23 5.32
N ARG A 224 30.72 -14.21 6.52
CA ARG A 224 29.28 -14.15 6.73
C ARG A 224 28.65 -12.95 6.06
N LEU A 225 29.24 -11.76 6.26
CA LEU A 225 28.74 -10.54 5.64
C LEU A 225 28.81 -10.63 4.11
N ALA A 226 29.93 -11.13 3.55
CA ALA A 226 30.05 -11.32 2.10
C ALA A 226 28.97 -12.28 1.55
N GLN A 227 28.70 -13.39 2.26
CA GLN A 227 27.63 -14.33 1.90
C GLN A 227 26.26 -13.68 1.96
N HIS A 228 25.96 -12.91 3.02
CA HIS A 228 24.68 -12.21 3.15
C HIS A 228 24.48 -11.17 2.05
N LEU A 229 25.52 -10.44 1.67
CA LEU A 229 25.45 -9.47 0.56
C LEU A 229 25.18 -10.16 -0.79
N ASN A 230 25.79 -11.31 -1.04
CA ASN A 230 25.51 -12.09 -2.23
C ASN A 230 24.08 -12.65 -2.23
N TYR A 231 23.67 -13.28 -1.14
CA TYR A 231 22.33 -13.81 -0.99
C TYR A 231 21.24 -12.72 -1.13
N PHE A 232 21.50 -11.52 -0.62
CA PHE A 232 20.59 -10.39 -0.79
C PHE A 232 20.43 -10.03 -2.27
N MET A 233 21.55 -9.94 -3.02
CA MET A 233 21.48 -9.62 -4.44
C MET A 233 20.78 -10.72 -5.25
N GLU A 234 21.11 -11.98 -4.99
CA GLU A 234 20.42 -13.13 -5.62
C GLU A 234 18.93 -13.13 -5.35
N THR A 235 18.53 -12.86 -4.10
CA THR A 235 17.11 -12.79 -3.72
C THR A 235 16.39 -11.63 -4.41
N MET A 236 17.08 -10.50 -4.58
CA MET A 236 16.54 -9.33 -5.27
C MET A 236 16.36 -9.58 -6.78
N GLU A 237 17.26 -10.34 -7.41
CA GLU A 237 17.18 -10.66 -8.84
C GLU A 237 16.16 -11.77 -9.14
N HIS A 238 16.10 -12.82 -8.32
CA HIS A 238 15.29 -14.02 -8.56
C HIS A 238 13.99 -14.05 -7.75
N GLY A 239 13.82 -13.15 -6.79
CA GLY A 239 12.63 -13.09 -5.95
C GLY A 239 11.40 -12.72 -6.78
N ASN A 240 10.39 -13.57 -6.75
CA ASN A 240 9.04 -13.25 -7.21
C ASN A 240 8.51 -12.10 -6.36
N GLY A 241 8.63 -10.89 -6.90
CA GLY A 241 8.20 -9.60 -6.43
C GLY A 241 7.76 -9.51 -4.97
N CYS A 242 8.45 -8.84 -4.11
CA CYS A 242 7.99 -8.46 -2.77
C CYS A 242 8.53 -9.22 -1.55
N LEU A 243 9.65 -9.92 -1.63
CA LEU A 243 10.19 -10.70 -0.50
C LEU A 243 11.45 -10.13 0.16
N LEU A 244 11.53 -8.84 0.37
CA LEU A 244 12.54 -8.26 1.26
C LEU A 244 12.01 -7.98 2.66
N TYR A 245 11.14 -8.87 3.17
CA TYR A 245 10.74 -8.91 4.56
C TYR A 245 10.85 -10.33 5.07
N THR A 246 12.05 -10.74 5.37
CA THR A 246 12.26 -11.86 6.27
C THR A 246 13.17 -11.41 7.39
N SER A 247 12.61 -11.39 8.58
CA SER A 247 13.22 -11.27 9.91
C SER A 247 14.08 -10.06 10.17
#